data_4a180edf460f6927dff7fbf40537121e
#
_entry.id   4a180edf460f6927dff7fbf40537121e
#
_cell.length_a   1.000
_cell.length_b   1.000
_cell.length_c   1.000
_cell.angle_alpha   90.00
_cell.angle_beta   90.00
_cell.angle_gamma   90.00
#
_symmetry.space_group_name_H-M   'P 1'
#
loop_
_entity.id
_entity.type
_entity.pdbx_description
1 polymer ?
#
loop_
_entity_poly.entity_id
_entity_poly.type
_entity_poly.pdbx_seq_one_letter_code
_entity_poly.pdbx_strand_id
1 'polypeptide(L)'
;MEEIGSLLHGFSVVLTPLNLALMFIGIVLGVLIGVLPGLGGANGVAILLPLTFSMSPTSAIVMLSCIYWGALFGGAITSILFNIPGEPWSVATTFDGYPMAQQGRAAEALTAAFTSSFIGSLVAVLLITFLAPLVAKFALKFGAPEFFSVYLLTFCSFVGMGKGNPLKILVAMCLGFALAAVGVDTMTGQLRLTFGLTELLRGFDFLIAVIGLFGIGEILLTMEEGLAFRGGNAKIDLRVVLK
;
A
#
# COMPACT_ATOMS: atom_id res chain seq x y z
N MET A 1 -8.50 -33.52 1.67
CA MET A 1 -7.34 -34.00 2.46
C MET A 1 -6.00 -33.67 1.81
N GLU A 2 -5.92 -33.66 0.47
CA GLU A 2 -4.70 -33.24 -0.26
C GLU A 2 -4.31 -31.79 0.00
N GLU A 3 -5.28 -30.87 0.10
CA GLU A 3 -5.02 -29.45 0.35
C GLU A 3 -4.39 -29.19 1.72
N ILE A 4 -4.84 -29.91 2.75
CA ILE A 4 -4.28 -29.78 4.11
C ILE A 4 -2.85 -30.37 4.14
N GLY A 5 -2.62 -31.49 3.45
CA GLY A 5 -1.29 -32.10 3.33
C GLY A 5 -0.31 -31.17 2.61
N SER A 6 -0.72 -30.53 1.53
CA SER A 6 0.07 -29.55 0.79
C SER A 6 0.38 -28.31 1.62
N LEU A 7 -0.56 -27.86 2.43
CA LEU A 7 -0.40 -26.72 3.32
C LEU A 7 0.60 -27.01 4.45
N LEU A 8 0.51 -28.19 5.08
CA LEU A 8 1.47 -28.63 6.10
C LEU A 8 2.88 -28.79 5.53
N HIS A 9 2.99 -29.34 4.32
CA HIS A 9 4.27 -29.43 3.62
C HIS A 9 4.83 -28.02 3.32
N GLY A 10 4.00 -27.10 2.85
CA GLY A 10 4.38 -25.70 2.65
C GLY A 10 4.94 -25.06 3.92
N PHE A 11 4.27 -25.23 5.05
CA PHE A 11 4.75 -24.75 6.34
C PHE A 11 6.10 -25.37 6.74
N SER A 12 6.30 -26.65 6.54
CA SER A 12 7.58 -27.30 6.87
C SER A 12 8.76 -26.74 6.07
N VAL A 13 8.53 -26.34 4.81
CA VAL A 13 9.54 -25.73 3.95
C VAL A 13 9.81 -24.28 4.35
N VAL A 14 8.76 -23.51 4.64
CA VAL A 14 8.90 -22.10 5.01
C VAL A 14 9.55 -21.92 6.38
N LEU A 15 9.31 -22.82 7.33
CA LEU A 15 9.87 -22.77 8.69
C LEU A 15 11.32 -23.26 8.79
N THR A 16 12.00 -23.55 7.67
CA THR A 16 13.44 -23.83 7.70
C THR A 16 14.23 -22.60 8.18
N PRO A 17 15.36 -22.78 8.90
CA PRO A 17 16.15 -21.67 9.42
C PRO A 17 16.59 -20.67 8.34
N LEU A 18 16.92 -21.15 7.15
CA LEU A 18 17.27 -20.33 6.01
C LEU A 18 16.10 -19.42 5.58
N ASN A 19 14.91 -20.00 5.40
CA ASN A 19 13.74 -19.24 4.97
C ASN A 19 13.29 -18.26 6.06
N LEU A 20 13.38 -18.61 7.33
CA LEU A 20 13.12 -17.67 8.43
C LEU A 20 14.08 -16.48 8.41
N ALA A 21 15.38 -16.71 8.16
CA ALA A 21 16.35 -15.62 8.00
C ALA A 21 16.01 -14.74 6.78
N LEU A 22 15.66 -15.34 5.65
CA LEU A 22 15.25 -14.63 4.43
C LEU A 22 13.95 -13.82 4.65
N MET A 23 13.00 -14.36 5.40
CA MET A 23 11.78 -13.64 5.80
C MET A 23 12.12 -12.40 6.62
N PHE A 24 12.98 -12.54 7.63
CA PHE A 24 13.40 -11.41 8.46
C PHE A 24 14.11 -10.33 7.64
N ILE A 25 15.09 -10.74 6.81
CA ILE A 25 15.80 -9.81 5.90
C ILE A 25 14.82 -9.16 4.93
N GLY A 26 13.92 -9.94 4.33
CA GLY A 26 12.90 -9.45 3.42
C GLY A 26 11.99 -8.39 4.04
N ILE A 27 11.50 -8.63 5.27
CA ILE A 27 10.67 -7.66 6.00
C ILE A 27 11.45 -6.37 6.27
N VAL A 28 12.70 -6.46 6.77
CA VAL A 28 13.51 -5.28 7.07
C VAL A 28 13.78 -4.45 5.81
N LEU A 29 14.20 -5.10 4.72
CA LEU A 29 14.40 -4.42 3.43
C LEU A 29 13.10 -3.82 2.91
N GLY A 30 12.00 -4.55 3.02
CA GLY A 30 10.68 -4.07 2.65
C GLY A 30 10.27 -2.82 3.41
N VAL A 31 10.39 -2.81 4.73
CA VAL A 31 10.08 -1.63 5.56
C VAL A 31 10.94 -0.43 5.16
N LEU A 32 12.24 -0.62 4.91
CA LEU A 32 13.12 0.44 4.43
C LEU A 32 12.67 1.03 3.09
N ILE A 33 12.24 0.16 2.16
CA ILE A 33 11.71 0.58 0.85
C ILE A 33 10.38 1.31 1.03
N GLY A 34 9.49 0.80 1.88
CA GLY A 34 8.16 1.36 2.10
C GLY A 34 8.16 2.71 2.80
N VAL A 35 9.19 3.01 3.60
CA VAL A 35 9.42 4.33 4.19
C VAL A 35 9.79 5.36 3.12
N LEU A 36 10.31 4.93 1.97
CA LEU A 36 10.63 5.83 0.85
C LEU A 36 9.36 6.07 0.01
N PRO A 37 8.80 7.30 0.02
CA PRO A 37 7.54 7.59 -0.66
C PRO A 37 7.64 7.28 -2.15
N GLY A 38 6.64 6.58 -2.68
CA GLY A 38 6.49 6.28 -4.09
C GLY A 38 7.34 5.13 -4.64
N LEU A 39 8.29 4.57 -3.87
CA LEU A 39 8.95 3.35 -4.29
C LEU A 39 7.98 2.17 -4.31
N GLY A 40 7.21 2.03 -3.25
CA GLY A 40 6.18 1.00 -3.12
C GLY A 40 6.69 -0.44 -3.12
N GLY A 41 5.85 -1.36 -2.65
CA GLY A 41 6.22 -2.77 -2.54
C GLY A 41 6.50 -3.43 -3.89
N ALA A 42 5.73 -3.10 -4.92
CA ALA A 42 5.90 -3.68 -6.26
C ALA A 42 7.26 -3.28 -6.88
N ASN A 43 7.64 -2.01 -6.79
CA ASN A 43 8.93 -1.54 -7.28
C ASN A 43 10.07 -2.11 -6.44
N GLY A 44 9.88 -2.23 -5.10
CA GLY A 44 10.84 -2.86 -4.22
C GLY A 44 11.13 -4.31 -4.60
N VAL A 45 10.09 -5.08 -4.88
CA VAL A 45 10.21 -6.45 -5.40
C VAL A 45 10.96 -6.47 -6.73
N ALA A 46 10.62 -5.58 -7.67
CA ALA A 46 11.27 -5.51 -8.98
C ALA A 46 12.77 -5.19 -8.88
N ILE A 47 13.15 -4.24 -8.01
CA ILE A 47 14.55 -3.84 -7.79
C ILE A 47 15.35 -4.97 -7.14
N LEU A 48 14.75 -5.73 -6.23
CA LEU A 48 15.44 -6.80 -5.49
C LEU A 48 15.28 -8.18 -6.14
N LEU A 49 14.49 -8.31 -7.21
CA LEU A 49 14.33 -9.55 -7.96
C LEU A 49 15.67 -10.19 -8.39
N PRO A 50 16.66 -9.42 -8.92
CA PRO A 50 17.94 -10.02 -9.31
C PRO A 50 18.68 -10.70 -8.17
N LEU A 51 18.51 -10.23 -6.93
CA LEU A 51 19.13 -10.84 -5.75
C LEU A 51 18.66 -12.28 -5.52
N THR A 52 17.46 -12.61 -5.98
CA THR A 52 16.85 -13.94 -5.77
C THR A 52 17.20 -14.96 -6.85
N PHE A 53 17.90 -14.58 -7.92
CA PHE A 53 18.23 -15.49 -9.04
C PHE A 53 19.11 -16.68 -8.64
N SER A 54 19.91 -16.53 -7.58
CA SER A 54 20.74 -17.61 -7.03
C SER A 54 20.04 -18.46 -5.99
N MET A 55 18.78 -18.16 -5.64
CA MET A 55 18.02 -18.83 -4.59
C MET A 55 17.12 -19.93 -5.16
N SER A 56 16.69 -20.86 -4.30
CA SER A 56 15.61 -21.78 -4.67
C SER A 56 14.32 -20.99 -4.97
N PRO A 57 13.45 -21.46 -5.89
CA PRO A 57 12.21 -20.74 -6.22
C PRO A 57 11.34 -20.45 -4.99
N THR A 58 11.23 -21.39 -4.06
CA THR A 58 10.45 -21.22 -2.82
C THR A 58 11.05 -20.14 -1.93
N SER A 59 12.37 -20.15 -1.72
CA SER A 59 13.06 -19.14 -0.91
C SER A 59 12.97 -17.73 -1.54
N ALA A 60 13.06 -17.66 -2.87
CA ALA A 60 12.90 -16.42 -3.61
C ALA A 60 11.49 -15.83 -3.42
N ILE A 61 10.44 -16.64 -3.60
CA ILE A 61 9.05 -16.22 -3.41
C ILE A 61 8.81 -15.77 -1.96
N VAL A 62 9.31 -16.51 -0.99
CA VAL A 62 9.20 -16.18 0.44
C VAL A 62 9.83 -14.81 0.72
N MET A 63 11.07 -14.60 0.27
CA MET A 63 11.79 -13.33 0.49
C MET A 63 11.08 -12.16 -0.20
N LEU A 64 10.72 -12.29 -1.48
CA LEU A 64 10.07 -11.24 -2.26
C LEU A 64 8.68 -10.90 -1.69
N SER A 65 7.93 -11.88 -1.23
CA SER A 65 6.65 -11.65 -0.54
C SER A 65 6.86 -10.87 0.75
N CYS A 66 7.88 -11.20 1.54
CA CYS A 66 8.20 -10.47 2.77
C CYS A 66 8.67 -9.04 2.49
N ILE A 67 9.40 -8.79 1.40
CA ILE A 67 9.74 -7.43 0.95
C ILE A 67 8.47 -6.65 0.64
N TYR A 68 7.54 -7.24 -0.10
CA TYR A 68 6.28 -6.59 -0.43
C TYR A 68 5.46 -6.23 0.82
N TRP A 69 5.27 -7.21 1.73
CA TRP A 69 4.56 -6.98 2.99
C TRP A 69 5.26 -5.95 3.88
N GLY A 70 6.59 -6.02 3.98
CA GLY A 70 7.39 -5.04 4.72
C GLY A 70 7.19 -3.62 4.19
N ALA A 71 7.14 -3.45 2.87
CA ALA A 71 6.92 -2.15 2.26
C ALA A 71 5.52 -1.57 2.60
N LEU A 72 4.48 -2.40 2.67
CA LEU A 72 3.15 -1.96 3.12
C LEU A 72 3.19 -1.39 4.56
N PHE A 73 3.93 -2.04 5.45
CA PHE A 73 4.12 -1.54 6.82
C PHE A 73 4.94 -0.25 6.84
N GLY A 74 6.01 -0.16 6.06
CA GLY A 74 6.83 1.04 5.91
C GLY A 74 6.01 2.25 5.45
N GLY A 75 5.15 2.06 4.45
CA GLY A 75 4.24 3.08 3.95
C GLY A 75 3.22 3.57 4.99
N ALA A 76 2.75 2.68 5.86
CA ALA A 76 1.86 3.07 6.96
C ALA A 76 2.59 3.95 8.00
N ILE A 77 3.87 3.70 8.27
CA ILE A 77 4.66 4.52 9.20
C ILE A 77 4.75 5.96 8.71
N THR A 78 5.14 6.17 7.45
CA THR A 78 5.24 7.53 6.88
C THR A 78 3.91 8.23 6.75
N SER A 79 2.85 7.48 6.43
CA SER A 79 1.49 8.00 6.38
C SER A 79 1.03 8.55 7.74
N ILE A 80 1.30 7.82 8.82
CA ILE A 80 0.89 8.21 10.18
C ILE A 80 1.77 9.33 10.73
N LEU A 81 3.09 9.27 10.54
CA LEU A 81 4.01 10.20 11.18
C LEU A 81 4.18 11.50 10.42
N PHE A 82 4.16 11.46 9.09
CA PHE A 82 4.54 12.58 8.23
C PHE A 82 3.44 13.02 7.25
N ASN A 83 2.27 12.37 7.28
CA ASN A 83 1.20 12.60 6.30
C ASN A 83 1.63 12.33 4.85
N ILE A 84 2.65 11.51 4.65
CA ILE A 84 3.18 11.17 3.33
C ILE A 84 2.91 9.69 3.07
N PRO A 85 1.88 9.35 2.26
CA PRO A 85 1.57 7.96 1.95
C PRO A 85 2.67 7.35 1.09
N GLY A 86 3.22 6.22 1.55
CA GLY A 86 4.23 5.47 0.80
C GLY A 86 3.66 4.80 -0.45
N GLU A 87 2.37 4.45 -0.40
CA GLU A 87 1.65 3.76 -1.47
C GLU A 87 0.19 4.25 -1.57
N PRO A 88 -0.51 4.05 -2.72
CA PRO A 88 -1.87 4.57 -2.92
C PRO A 88 -2.87 4.18 -1.83
N TRP A 89 -2.83 2.94 -1.36
CA TRP A 89 -3.73 2.45 -0.32
C TRP A 89 -3.40 2.98 1.09
N SER A 90 -2.17 3.41 1.33
CA SER A 90 -1.79 4.00 2.61
C SER A 90 -2.32 5.43 2.81
N VAL A 91 -2.90 6.05 1.76
CA VAL A 91 -3.59 7.34 1.85
C VAL A 91 -4.73 7.28 2.88
N ALA A 92 -5.49 6.19 2.94
CA ALA A 92 -6.55 6.05 3.92
C ALA A 92 -6.05 6.14 5.38
N THR A 93 -4.83 5.69 5.61
CA THR A 93 -4.20 5.72 6.94
C THR A 93 -3.85 7.14 7.38
N THR A 94 -3.66 8.08 6.45
CA THR A 94 -3.39 9.49 6.79
C THR A 94 -4.61 10.19 7.40
N PHE A 95 -5.83 9.80 7.07
CA PHE A 95 -7.05 10.50 7.48
C PHE A 95 -7.27 10.51 8.99
N ASP A 96 -6.95 9.42 9.66
CA ASP A 96 -7.12 9.29 11.11
C ASP A 96 -5.74 9.16 11.82
N GLY A 97 -4.78 8.48 11.19
CA GLY A 97 -3.46 8.21 11.78
C GLY A 97 -2.62 9.47 11.98
N TYR A 98 -2.56 10.34 10.98
CA TYR A 98 -1.79 11.59 11.10
C TYR A 98 -2.38 12.57 12.13
N PRO A 99 -3.69 12.85 12.18
CA PRO A 99 -4.28 13.66 13.25
C PRO A 99 -4.03 13.09 14.64
N MET A 100 -4.03 11.77 14.82
CA MET A 100 -3.65 11.14 16.09
C MET A 100 -2.17 11.41 16.42
N ALA A 101 -1.28 11.31 15.44
CA ALA A 101 0.14 11.59 15.63
C ALA A 101 0.38 13.06 16.03
N GLN A 102 -0.32 14.01 15.40
CA GLN A 102 -0.27 15.43 15.78
C GLN A 102 -0.74 15.69 17.23
N GLN A 103 -1.66 14.89 17.73
CA GLN A 103 -2.12 14.93 19.13
C GLN A 103 -1.12 14.27 20.12
N GLY A 104 0.04 13.82 19.65
CA GLY A 104 1.03 13.10 20.46
C GLY A 104 0.72 11.60 20.67
N ARG A 105 -0.29 11.06 19.97
CA ARG A 105 -0.74 9.66 20.09
C ARG A 105 -0.23 8.80 18.92
N ALA A 106 0.95 9.10 18.40
CA ALA A 106 1.55 8.38 17.28
C ALA A 106 1.75 6.87 17.57
N ALA A 107 2.17 6.54 18.82
CA ALA A 107 2.36 5.16 19.23
C ALA A 107 1.04 4.35 19.19
N GLU A 108 -0.07 4.96 19.61
CA GLU A 108 -1.39 4.33 19.55
C GLU A 108 -1.83 4.09 18.10
N ALA A 109 -1.66 5.09 17.23
CA ALA A 109 -2.01 4.97 15.81
C ALA A 109 -1.20 3.88 15.11
N LEU A 110 0.13 3.84 15.33
CA LEU A 110 1.00 2.79 14.78
C LEU A 110 0.64 1.40 15.32
N THR A 111 0.39 1.29 16.62
CA THR A 111 0.00 0.01 17.24
C THR A 111 -1.34 -0.48 16.68
N ALA A 112 -2.33 0.41 16.55
CA ALA A 112 -3.61 0.08 15.97
C ALA A 112 -3.48 -0.38 14.50
N ALA A 113 -2.67 0.32 13.69
CA ALA A 113 -2.40 -0.04 12.30
C ALA A 113 -1.75 -1.42 12.18
N PHE A 114 -0.73 -1.70 12.98
CA PHE A 114 -0.01 -2.97 12.92
C PHE A 114 -0.82 -4.14 13.47
N THR A 115 -1.53 -3.96 14.57
CA THR A 115 -2.37 -5.02 15.15
C THR A 115 -3.57 -5.34 14.25
N SER A 116 -4.23 -4.33 13.68
CA SER A 116 -5.33 -4.55 12.74
C SER A 116 -4.85 -5.25 11.46
N SER A 117 -3.66 -4.86 10.94
CA SER A 117 -3.06 -5.52 9.79
C SER A 117 -2.69 -6.98 10.08
N PHE A 118 -2.17 -7.26 11.27
CA PHE A 118 -1.87 -8.64 11.69
C PHE A 118 -3.12 -9.51 11.75
N ILE A 119 -4.18 -9.03 12.41
CA ILE A 119 -5.46 -9.75 12.49
C ILE A 119 -6.07 -9.90 11.09
N GLY A 120 -6.08 -8.82 10.31
CA GLY A 120 -6.59 -8.83 8.95
C GLY A 120 -5.84 -9.81 8.04
N SER A 121 -4.52 -9.90 8.15
CA SER A 121 -3.72 -10.83 7.37
C SER A 121 -3.97 -12.29 7.76
N LEU A 122 -4.15 -12.60 9.05
CA LEU A 122 -4.54 -13.95 9.49
C LEU A 122 -5.88 -14.37 8.89
N VAL A 123 -6.89 -13.50 8.98
CA VAL A 123 -8.20 -13.75 8.39
C VAL A 123 -8.09 -13.89 6.87
N ALA A 124 -7.32 -13.02 6.20
CA ALA A 124 -7.12 -13.07 4.75
C ALA A 124 -6.45 -14.38 4.30
N VAL A 125 -5.44 -14.87 5.03
CA VAL A 125 -4.79 -16.15 4.70
C VAL A 125 -5.78 -17.31 4.80
N LEU A 126 -6.60 -17.35 5.85
CA LEU A 126 -7.64 -18.37 5.97
C LEU A 126 -8.65 -18.29 4.83
N LEU A 127 -9.14 -17.09 4.53
CA LEU A 127 -10.09 -16.87 3.43
C LEU A 127 -9.47 -17.27 2.08
N ILE A 128 -8.25 -16.85 1.78
CA ILE A 128 -7.58 -17.21 0.53
C ILE A 128 -7.44 -18.73 0.41
N THR A 129 -7.00 -19.40 1.46
CA THR A 129 -6.78 -20.86 1.43
C THR A 129 -8.05 -21.63 1.06
N PHE A 130 -9.20 -21.23 1.60
CA PHE A 130 -10.45 -21.95 1.37
C PHE A 130 -11.31 -21.39 0.24
N LEU A 131 -11.29 -20.07 0.01
CA LEU A 131 -12.14 -19.40 -0.97
C LEU A 131 -11.49 -19.15 -2.33
N ALA A 132 -10.15 -19.19 -2.42
CA ALA A 132 -9.45 -18.84 -3.68
C ALA A 132 -9.94 -19.63 -4.89
N PRO A 133 -10.19 -20.97 -4.83
CA PRO A 133 -10.68 -21.73 -5.99
C PRO A 133 -12.09 -21.26 -6.44
N LEU A 134 -12.95 -20.90 -5.47
CA LEU A 134 -14.31 -20.41 -5.74
C LEU A 134 -14.28 -19.02 -6.34
N VAL A 135 -13.51 -18.12 -5.71
CA VAL A 135 -13.36 -16.73 -6.14
C VAL A 135 -12.70 -16.65 -7.51
N ALA A 136 -11.70 -17.48 -7.80
CA ALA A 136 -11.06 -17.53 -9.11
C ALA A 136 -12.05 -17.88 -10.23
N LYS A 137 -12.91 -18.89 -10.03
CA LYS A 137 -13.95 -19.26 -10.99
C LYS A 137 -14.95 -18.11 -11.25
N PHE A 138 -15.23 -17.31 -10.25
CA PHE A 138 -16.11 -16.14 -10.36
C PHE A 138 -15.38 -14.98 -11.01
N ALA A 139 -14.16 -14.68 -10.58
CA ALA A 139 -13.35 -13.56 -11.09
C ALA A 139 -13.05 -13.69 -12.59
N LEU A 140 -12.84 -14.93 -13.08
CA LEU A 140 -12.62 -15.18 -14.52
C LEU A 140 -13.84 -14.87 -15.41
N LYS A 141 -15.02 -14.65 -14.82
CA LYS A 141 -16.22 -14.23 -15.53
C LYS A 141 -16.35 -12.71 -15.64
N PHE A 142 -15.49 -11.96 -14.93
CA PHE A 142 -15.50 -10.50 -14.95
C PHE A 142 -14.94 -10.00 -16.28
N GLY A 143 -15.75 -9.25 -17.00
CA GLY A 143 -15.35 -8.50 -18.18
C GLY A 143 -15.22 -7.00 -17.88
N ALA A 144 -15.02 -6.19 -18.90
CA ALA A 144 -14.90 -4.74 -18.78
C ALA A 144 -16.10 -4.06 -18.10
N PRO A 145 -17.38 -4.47 -18.36
CA PRO A 145 -18.54 -3.87 -17.69
C PRO A 145 -18.57 -4.11 -16.18
N GLU A 146 -18.18 -5.32 -15.74
CA GLU A 146 -18.15 -5.68 -14.32
C GLU A 146 -17.07 -4.88 -13.59
N PHE A 147 -15.87 -4.75 -14.17
CA PHE A 147 -14.82 -3.90 -13.64
C PHE A 147 -15.25 -2.44 -13.53
N PHE A 148 -15.93 -1.91 -14.55
CA PHE A 148 -16.48 -0.55 -14.48
C PHE A 148 -17.43 -0.38 -13.30
N SER A 149 -18.32 -1.34 -13.09
CA SER A 149 -19.27 -1.31 -11.97
C SER A 149 -18.59 -1.34 -10.61
N VAL A 150 -17.53 -2.16 -10.45
CA VAL A 150 -16.73 -2.24 -9.21
C VAL A 150 -15.99 -0.94 -8.97
N TYR A 151 -15.38 -0.34 -9.99
CA TYR A 151 -14.73 0.96 -9.86
C TYR A 151 -15.72 2.05 -9.48
N LEU A 152 -16.88 2.10 -10.14
CA LEU A 152 -17.93 3.07 -9.80
C LEU A 152 -18.37 2.94 -8.34
N LEU A 153 -18.60 1.72 -7.85
CA LEU A 153 -18.93 1.46 -6.45
C LEU A 153 -17.82 1.96 -5.51
N THR A 154 -16.57 1.69 -5.85
CA THR A 154 -15.40 2.13 -5.06
C THR A 154 -15.37 3.65 -4.98
N PHE A 155 -15.58 4.36 -6.09
CA PHE A 155 -15.59 5.82 -6.10
C PHE A 155 -16.76 6.41 -5.31
N CYS A 156 -17.96 5.84 -5.43
CA CYS A 156 -19.10 6.24 -4.61
C CYS A 156 -18.80 6.06 -3.12
N SER A 157 -18.11 4.98 -2.75
CA SER A 157 -17.69 4.74 -1.35
C SER A 157 -16.72 5.80 -0.85
N PHE A 158 -15.74 6.22 -1.65
CA PHE A 158 -14.84 7.32 -1.28
C PHE A 158 -15.56 8.65 -1.08
N VAL A 159 -16.55 8.97 -1.92
CA VAL A 159 -17.38 10.16 -1.74
C VAL A 159 -18.15 10.08 -0.41
N GLY A 160 -18.66 8.92 -0.06
CA GLY A 160 -19.39 8.69 1.19
C GLY A 160 -18.51 8.76 2.45
N MET A 161 -17.23 8.38 2.35
CA MET A 161 -16.28 8.43 3.46
C MET A 161 -15.72 9.82 3.73
N GLY A 162 -15.76 10.71 2.76
CA GLY A 162 -15.19 12.05 2.88
C GLY A 162 -15.95 12.92 3.88
N LYS A 163 -15.23 13.53 4.83
CA LYS A 163 -15.79 14.46 5.83
C LYS A 163 -16.07 15.85 5.27
N GLY A 164 -15.75 16.11 3.99
CA GLY A 164 -15.90 17.39 3.32
C GLY A 164 -17.18 17.54 2.48
N ASN A 165 -17.27 18.63 1.72
CA ASN A 165 -18.36 18.83 0.78
C ASN A 165 -18.27 17.76 -0.34
N PRO A 166 -19.32 16.94 -0.57
CA PRO A 166 -19.31 15.86 -1.56
C PRO A 166 -18.95 16.33 -2.97
N LEU A 167 -19.35 17.53 -3.36
CA LEU A 167 -19.02 18.11 -4.67
C LEU A 167 -17.52 18.37 -4.83
N LYS A 168 -16.84 18.82 -3.78
CA LYS A 168 -15.38 19.04 -3.81
C LYS A 168 -14.64 17.70 -3.96
N ILE A 169 -15.12 16.67 -3.27
CA ILE A 169 -14.55 15.31 -3.36
C ILE A 169 -14.75 14.77 -4.77
N LEU A 170 -15.95 14.93 -5.33
CA LEU A 170 -16.25 14.50 -6.70
C LEU A 170 -15.34 15.19 -7.73
N VAL A 171 -15.18 16.53 -7.61
CA VAL A 171 -14.29 17.30 -8.50
C VAL A 171 -12.84 16.82 -8.36
N ALA A 172 -12.34 16.60 -7.14
CA ALA A 172 -10.99 16.09 -6.92
C ALA A 172 -10.79 14.70 -7.53
N MET A 173 -11.80 13.83 -7.41
CA MET A 173 -11.78 12.51 -8.05
C MET A 173 -11.78 12.61 -9.57
N CYS A 174 -12.59 13.47 -10.16
CA CYS A 174 -12.59 13.67 -11.62
C CYS A 174 -11.25 14.22 -12.12
N LEU A 175 -10.62 15.13 -11.37
CA LEU A 175 -9.26 15.59 -11.69
C LEU A 175 -8.23 14.46 -11.60
N GLY A 176 -8.30 13.62 -10.56
CA GLY A 176 -7.45 12.44 -10.42
C GLY A 176 -7.62 11.46 -11.59
N PHE A 177 -8.86 11.23 -12.03
CA PHE A 177 -9.15 10.42 -13.21
C PHE A 177 -8.59 11.03 -14.50
N ALA A 178 -8.74 12.33 -14.69
CA ALA A 178 -8.21 13.01 -15.86
C ALA A 178 -6.68 12.87 -15.94
N LEU A 179 -5.98 13.00 -14.80
CA LEU A 179 -4.54 12.77 -14.71
C LEU A 179 -4.17 11.31 -14.95
N ALA A 180 -4.91 10.36 -14.38
CA ALA A 180 -4.67 8.93 -14.55
C ALA A 180 -4.97 8.44 -15.99
N ALA A 181 -5.81 9.16 -16.74
CA ALA A 181 -6.13 8.82 -18.13
C ALA A 181 -5.01 9.18 -19.11
N VAL A 182 -3.99 9.95 -18.69
CA VAL A 182 -2.85 10.31 -19.54
C VAL A 182 -1.90 9.11 -19.68
N GLY A 183 -1.47 8.82 -20.91
CA GLY A 183 -0.49 7.77 -21.18
C GLY A 183 -0.96 6.73 -22.19
N VAL A 184 -0.32 5.58 -22.19
CA VAL A 184 -0.67 4.43 -23.03
C VAL A 184 -1.68 3.56 -22.31
N ASP A 185 -2.79 3.25 -22.98
CA ASP A 185 -3.74 2.26 -22.49
C ASP A 185 -3.13 0.86 -22.46
N THR A 186 -3.04 0.26 -21.31
CA THR A 186 -2.43 -1.06 -21.12
C THR A 186 -3.23 -2.19 -21.80
N MET A 187 -4.52 -1.99 -22.08
CA MET A 187 -5.38 -3.01 -22.71
C MET A 187 -5.36 -2.92 -24.23
N THR A 188 -5.42 -1.70 -24.77
CA THR A 188 -5.56 -1.47 -26.22
C THR A 188 -4.29 -0.94 -26.88
N GLY A 189 -3.29 -0.50 -26.10
CA GLY A 189 -2.06 0.13 -26.59
C GLY A 189 -2.28 1.53 -27.19
N GLN A 190 -3.49 2.08 -27.10
CA GLN A 190 -3.80 3.40 -27.65
C GLN A 190 -3.24 4.52 -26.78
N LEU A 191 -2.80 5.59 -27.43
CA LEU A 191 -2.33 6.80 -26.78
C LEU A 191 -3.52 7.64 -26.31
N ARG A 192 -3.51 8.02 -25.01
CA ARG A 192 -4.54 8.86 -24.41
C ARG A 192 -3.92 10.15 -23.90
N LEU A 193 -4.41 11.28 -24.34
CA LEU A 193 -4.04 12.62 -23.85
C LEU A 193 -2.52 12.88 -23.82
N THR A 194 -1.76 12.25 -24.72
CA THR A 194 -0.29 12.41 -24.78
C THR A 194 0.15 13.64 -25.58
N PHE A 195 -0.76 14.25 -26.36
CA PHE A 195 -0.48 15.44 -27.17
C PHE A 195 0.79 15.36 -28.03
N GLY A 196 1.24 14.14 -28.37
CA GLY A 196 2.46 13.91 -29.12
C GLY A 196 3.77 14.02 -28.33
N LEU A 197 3.69 14.21 -27.00
CA LEU A 197 4.86 14.27 -26.12
C LEU A 197 5.26 12.85 -25.66
N THR A 198 6.51 12.49 -25.88
CA THR A 198 7.06 11.17 -25.50
C THR A 198 7.12 10.97 -24.00
N GLU A 199 7.29 12.04 -23.24
CA GLU A 199 7.32 12.06 -21.78
C GLU A 199 5.98 11.63 -21.17
N LEU A 200 4.86 11.94 -21.86
CA LEU A 200 3.52 11.59 -21.40
C LEU A 200 3.09 10.16 -21.76
N LEU A 201 3.91 9.39 -22.49
CA LEU A 201 3.62 7.98 -22.81
C LEU A 201 3.49 7.11 -21.55
N ARG A 202 4.27 7.39 -20.51
CA ARG A 202 4.20 6.69 -19.23
C ARG A 202 3.07 7.16 -18.32
N GLY A 203 2.36 8.24 -18.71
CA GLY A 203 1.41 8.90 -17.83
C GLY A 203 2.07 9.62 -16.66
N PHE A 204 1.27 10.01 -15.68
CA PHE A 204 1.77 10.59 -14.44
C PHE A 204 2.02 9.47 -13.43
N ASP A 205 3.28 9.32 -13.01
CA ASP A 205 3.66 8.38 -11.98
C ASP A 205 3.02 8.79 -10.63
N PHE A 206 2.54 7.82 -9.88
CA PHE A 206 2.00 8.02 -8.53
C PHE A 206 2.98 8.77 -7.62
N LEU A 207 4.27 8.52 -7.75
CA LEU A 207 5.34 9.21 -7.01
C LEU A 207 5.29 10.73 -7.19
N ILE A 208 5.07 11.20 -8.42
CA ILE A 208 5.00 12.63 -8.74
C ILE A 208 3.79 13.26 -8.03
N ALA A 209 2.64 12.57 -8.09
CA ALA A 209 1.42 13.03 -7.44
C ALA A 209 1.59 13.08 -5.90
N VAL A 210 2.19 12.06 -5.29
CA VAL A 210 2.42 11.99 -3.84
C VAL A 210 3.38 13.08 -3.38
N ILE A 211 4.52 13.23 -4.03
CA ILE A 211 5.50 14.27 -3.66
C ILE A 211 4.88 15.66 -3.82
N GLY A 212 4.13 15.88 -4.92
CA GLY A 212 3.50 17.17 -5.17
C GLY A 212 2.38 17.51 -4.18
N LEU A 213 1.42 16.60 -3.99
CA LEU A 213 0.23 16.86 -3.18
C LEU A 213 0.50 16.75 -1.67
N PHE A 214 1.23 15.73 -1.25
CA PHE A 214 1.49 15.51 0.18
C PHE A 214 2.81 16.11 0.63
N GLY A 215 3.91 15.90 -0.10
CA GLY A 215 5.22 16.40 0.31
C GLY A 215 5.29 17.94 0.22
N ILE A 216 5.11 18.48 -0.98
CA ILE A 216 5.19 19.96 -1.19
C ILE A 216 4.01 20.64 -0.51
N GLY A 217 2.81 20.06 -0.57
CA GLY A 217 1.62 20.60 0.09
C GLY A 217 1.81 20.76 1.59
N GLU A 218 2.35 19.75 2.28
CA GLU A 218 2.61 19.78 3.72
C GLU A 218 3.71 20.80 4.08
N ILE A 219 4.76 20.90 3.26
CA ILE A 219 5.80 21.92 3.46
C ILE A 219 5.20 23.32 3.38
N LEU A 220 4.37 23.61 2.36
CA LEU A 220 3.73 24.92 2.20
C LEU A 220 2.79 25.23 3.38
N LEU A 221 2.02 24.26 3.84
CA LEU A 221 1.13 24.41 4.98
C LEU A 221 1.92 24.70 6.27
N THR A 222 3.00 23.97 6.50
CA THR A 222 3.89 24.17 7.66
C THR A 222 4.57 25.53 7.62
N MET A 223 4.92 26.02 6.44
CA MET A 223 5.47 27.38 6.27
C MET A 223 4.43 28.47 6.57
N GLU A 224 3.17 28.25 6.24
CA GLU A 224 2.07 29.17 6.52
C GLU A 224 1.74 29.22 8.02
N GLU A 225 1.69 28.06 8.69
CA GLU A 225 1.37 27.95 10.13
C GLU A 225 2.54 28.36 11.05
N GLY A 226 3.75 28.56 10.51
CA GLY A 226 4.97 28.82 11.26
C GLY A 226 5.57 27.54 11.84
N LEU A 227 6.92 27.46 11.89
CA LEU A 227 7.73 26.30 12.27
C LEU A 227 7.55 25.83 13.74
N ALA A 228 6.32 25.61 14.18
CA ALA A 228 6.04 24.96 15.44
C ALA A 228 6.17 23.42 15.28
N PHE A 229 7.39 22.93 15.12
CA PHE A 229 7.67 21.48 15.14
C PHE A 229 7.35 20.96 16.53
N ARG A 230 6.14 20.49 16.77
CA ARG A 230 5.78 19.73 17.96
C ARG A 230 6.25 18.29 17.79
N GLY A 231 7.56 18.08 17.85
CA GLY A 231 8.14 16.76 17.95
C GLY A 231 7.72 16.12 19.28
N GLY A 232 6.62 15.38 19.28
CA GLY A 232 6.25 14.53 20.40
C GLY A 232 7.24 13.37 20.49
N ASN A 233 7.90 13.20 21.64
CA ASN A 233 8.67 12.00 21.95
C ASN A 233 7.70 10.80 21.98
N ALA A 234 7.61 10.06 20.88
CA ALA A 234 6.84 8.83 20.81
C ALA A 234 7.59 7.75 21.61
N LYS A 235 7.30 7.62 22.91
CA LYS A 235 7.70 6.45 23.69
C LYS A 235 6.72 5.33 23.39
N ILE A 236 7.24 4.23 22.86
CA ILE A 236 6.46 3.00 22.71
C ILE A 236 6.13 2.50 24.12
N ASP A 237 4.88 2.63 24.52
CA ASP A 237 4.40 2.07 25.79
C ASP A 237 3.67 0.76 25.48
N LEU A 238 4.26 -0.37 25.88
CA LEU A 238 3.67 -1.71 25.72
C LEU A 238 2.30 -1.84 26.39
N ARG A 239 1.93 -0.94 27.31
CA ARG A 239 0.61 -0.91 27.92
C ARG A 239 -0.52 -0.50 26.96
N VAL A 240 -0.18 0.15 25.83
CA VAL A 240 -1.13 0.53 24.80
C VAL A 240 -1.65 -0.70 24.04
N VAL A 241 -0.86 -1.77 23.96
CA VAL A 241 -1.22 -3.02 23.29
C VAL A 241 -2.25 -3.83 24.10
N LEU A 242 -2.35 -3.58 25.41
CA LEU A 242 -3.19 -4.37 26.35
C LEU A 242 -4.50 -3.65 26.76
N LYS A 243 -4.77 -2.47 26.21
CA LYS A 243 -6.03 -1.72 26.37
C LYS A 243 -6.86 -1.79 25.11
#